data_67abc277ed7eb4e21d5121200a59c960
#
_entry.id   67abc277ed7eb4e21d5121200a59c960
#
_cell.length_a   1.000
_cell.length_b   1.000
_cell.length_c   1.000
_cell.angle_alpha   90.00
_cell.angle_beta   90.00
_cell.angle_gamma   90.00
#
_symmetry.space_group_name_H-M   'P 1'
#
loop_
_entity.id
_entity.type
_entity.pdbx_description
1 polymer ?
#
loop_
_entity_poly.entity_id
_entity_poly.type
_entity_poly.pdbx_seq_one_letter_code
_entity_poly.pdbx_strand_id
1 'polypeptide(L)'
;MLEGSNGKLLVYASRFMLDRKRLESVSVAAEKMAASLNLNFEVVTFGEKTSPIYVYYKKGEEEPIPLYCDKGGKVNMQDVCAALRNMMFVLSFHPKFLALKQMRREIMQFS
;
A
#
# COMPACT_ATOMS: atom_id res chain seq x y z
N MET A 1 -14.77 13.32 12.96
CA MET A 1 -13.77 12.26 13.13
C MET A 1 -12.59 12.48 12.22
N LEU A 2 -11.44 12.33 12.75
CA LEU A 2 -10.24 12.56 11.96
C LEU A 2 -9.84 11.28 11.26
N GLU A 3 -9.56 11.42 9.99
CA GLU A 3 -8.92 10.33 9.25
C GLU A 3 -7.48 10.20 9.70
N GLY A 4 -6.85 9.12 9.30
CA GLY A 4 -5.43 8.99 9.49
C GLY A 4 -4.75 10.18 8.87
N SER A 5 -4.11 11.00 9.69
CA SER A 5 -3.56 12.26 9.24
C SER A 5 -2.44 12.09 8.22
N ASN A 6 -1.87 10.90 8.12
CA ASN A 6 -0.72 10.66 7.26
C ASN A 6 -1.11 10.15 5.87
N GLY A 7 -2.40 9.96 5.62
CA GLY A 7 -2.89 9.49 4.33
C GLY A 7 -3.50 8.11 4.42
N LYS A 8 -3.59 7.45 3.26
CA LYS A 8 -4.17 6.11 3.21
C LYS A 8 -3.45 5.23 2.20
N LEU A 9 -3.54 3.93 2.43
CA LEU A 9 -3.09 2.94 1.45
C LEU A 9 -4.32 2.30 0.82
N LEU A 10 -4.28 2.14 -0.49
CA LEU A 10 -5.37 1.57 -1.27
C LEU A 10 -4.85 0.32 -1.98
N VAL A 11 -5.60 -0.77 -1.85
CA VAL A 11 -5.32 -1.99 -2.61
C VAL A 11 -6.41 -2.12 -3.66
N TYR A 12 -6.01 -2.16 -4.94
CA TYR A 12 -6.94 -2.28 -6.07
C TYR A 12 -6.83 -3.68 -6.66
N ALA A 13 -7.95 -4.36 -6.78
CA ALA A 13 -7.97 -5.70 -7.36
C ALA A 13 -9.31 -5.96 -8.02
N SER A 14 -9.33 -6.88 -8.99
CA SER A 14 -10.57 -7.28 -9.62
C SER A 14 -11.41 -8.11 -8.64
N ARG A 15 -12.71 -7.87 -8.61
CA ARG A 15 -13.60 -8.70 -7.80
C ARG A 15 -13.75 -10.11 -8.36
N PHE A 16 -13.29 -10.32 -9.59
CA PHE A 16 -13.32 -11.65 -10.24
C PHE A 16 -12.01 -12.40 -10.09
N MET A 17 -11.11 -11.90 -9.24
CA MET A 17 -9.81 -12.54 -9.06
C MET A 17 -9.97 -13.93 -8.46
N LEU A 18 -9.31 -14.90 -9.09
CA LEU A 18 -9.37 -16.28 -8.64
C LEU A 18 -8.33 -16.60 -7.58
N ASP A 19 -7.19 -15.95 -7.63
CA ASP A 19 -6.10 -16.21 -6.68
C ASP A 19 -6.28 -15.38 -5.42
N ARG A 20 -7.11 -15.90 -4.52
CA ARG A 20 -7.41 -15.22 -3.26
C ARG A 20 -6.21 -15.13 -2.33
N LYS A 21 -5.31 -16.11 -2.40
CA LYS A 21 -4.14 -16.09 -1.53
C LYS A 21 -3.22 -14.92 -1.88
N ARG A 22 -3.10 -14.63 -3.16
CA ARG A 22 -2.27 -13.52 -3.62
C ARG A 22 -2.84 -12.20 -3.12
N LEU A 23 -4.15 -12.02 -3.28
CA LEU A 23 -4.81 -10.81 -2.81
C LEU A 23 -4.68 -10.68 -1.28
N GLU A 24 -4.82 -11.78 -0.57
CA GLU A 24 -4.71 -11.75 0.88
C GLU A 24 -3.30 -11.34 1.31
N SER A 25 -2.26 -11.90 0.68
CA SER A 25 -0.89 -11.58 1.06
C SER A 25 -0.58 -10.10 0.83
N VAL A 26 -1.00 -9.56 -0.31
CA VAL A 26 -0.76 -8.15 -0.61
C VAL A 26 -1.55 -7.27 0.35
N SER A 27 -2.81 -7.63 0.60
CA SER A 27 -3.68 -6.83 1.48
C SER A 27 -3.16 -6.83 2.91
N VAL A 28 -2.73 -7.98 3.41
CA VAL A 28 -2.21 -8.06 4.78
C VAL A 28 -0.94 -7.23 4.91
N ALA A 29 -0.04 -7.30 3.93
CA ALA A 29 1.18 -6.51 3.96
C ALA A 29 0.87 -5.01 3.98
N ALA A 30 -0.06 -4.58 3.11
CA ALA A 30 -0.43 -3.17 3.04
C ALA A 30 -1.12 -2.72 4.32
N GLU A 31 -1.97 -3.57 4.88
CA GLU A 31 -2.66 -3.23 6.13
C GLU A 31 -1.69 -3.11 7.29
N LYS A 32 -0.70 -3.99 7.36
CA LYS A 32 0.33 -3.90 8.40
C LYS A 32 1.10 -2.59 8.30
N MET A 33 1.46 -2.18 7.08
CA MET A 33 2.15 -0.93 6.88
C MET A 33 1.26 0.25 7.28
N ALA A 34 -0.01 0.22 6.88
CA ALA A 34 -0.94 1.28 7.24
C ALA A 34 -1.02 1.44 8.76
N ALA A 35 -1.13 0.32 9.48
CA ALA A 35 -1.18 0.36 10.94
C ALA A 35 0.11 0.94 11.52
N SER A 36 1.26 0.54 10.98
CA SER A 36 2.56 1.01 11.50
C SER A 36 2.74 2.51 11.29
N LEU A 37 2.19 3.05 10.23
CA LEU A 37 2.39 4.46 9.86
C LEU A 37 1.18 5.34 10.16
N ASN A 38 0.18 4.81 10.85
CA ASN A 38 -1.05 5.53 11.16
C ASN A 38 -1.71 6.04 9.88
N LEU A 39 -1.81 5.16 8.91
CA LEU A 39 -2.52 5.43 7.66
C LEU A 39 -3.86 4.72 7.67
N ASN A 40 -4.83 5.25 6.94
CA ASN A 40 -6.05 4.52 6.68
C ASN A 40 -5.78 3.44 5.65
N PHE A 41 -6.64 2.42 5.62
CA PHE A 41 -6.47 1.31 4.70
C PHE A 41 -7.80 0.97 4.06
N GLU A 42 -7.76 0.71 2.76
CA GLU A 42 -8.97 0.38 2.03
C GLU A 42 -8.64 -0.57 0.88
N VAL A 43 -9.51 -1.56 0.67
CA VAL A 43 -9.42 -2.43 -0.49
C VAL A 43 -10.54 -2.03 -1.46
N VAL A 44 -10.15 -1.71 -2.68
CA VAL A 44 -11.10 -1.28 -3.72
C VAL A 44 -11.15 -2.37 -4.77
N THR A 45 -12.35 -2.86 -5.08
CA THR A 45 -12.52 -3.86 -6.13
C THR A 45 -13.25 -3.25 -7.31
N PHE A 46 -12.92 -3.74 -8.49
CA PHE A 46 -13.56 -3.26 -9.71
C PHE A 46 -14.04 -4.44 -10.55
N GLY A 47 -14.87 -4.14 -11.57
CA GLY A 47 -15.59 -5.18 -12.29
C GLY A 47 -14.88 -5.78 -13.48
N GLU A 48 -13.70 -5.29 -13.84
CA GLU A 48 -12.96 -5.84 -14.97
C GLU A 48 -12.21 -7.10 -14.58
N LYS A 49 -12.12 -8.03 -15.50
CA LYS A 49 -11.41 -9.29 -15.25
C LYS A 49 -9.93 -9.08 -15.53
N THR A 50 -9.18 -8.74 -14.49
CA THR A 50 -7.75 -8.56 -14.60
C THR A 50 -7.06 -9.29 -13.46
N SER A 51 -5.80 -9.63 -13.64
CA SER A 51 -5.05 -10.32 -12.60
C SER A 51 -4.13 -9.43 -11.77
N PRO A 52 -3.69 -8.25 -12.23
CA PRO A 52 -2.79 -7.44 -11.40
C PRO A 52 -3.48 -6.93 -10.14
N ILE A 53 -2.68 -6.80 -9.08
CA ILE A 53 -3.08 -6.18 -7.84
C ILE A 53 -2.18 -4.96 -7.66
N TYR A 54 -2.79 -3.81 -7.38
CA TYR A 54 -2.05 -2.55 -7.23
C TYR A 54 -2.17 -2.05 -5.81
N VAL A 55 -1.09 -1.46 -5.30
CA VAL A 55 -1.12 -0.77 -4.02
C VAL A 55 -0.73 0.67 -4.26
N TYR A 56 -1.55 1.59 -3.77
CA TYR A 56 -1.35 3.03 -3.94
C TYR A 56 -1.30 3.72 -2.59
N TYR A 57 -0.58 4.83 -2.55
CA TYR A 57 -0.59 5.74 -1.42
C TYR A 57 -1.32 7.00 -1.86
N LYS A 58 -2.27 7.47 -1.04
CA LYS A 58 -3.02 8.69 -1.33
C LYS A 58 -3.02 9.60 -0.13
N LYS A 59 -2.72 10.88 -0.35
CA LYS A 59 -2.73 11.90 0.68
C LYS A 59 -3.79 12.93 0.33
N GLY A 60 -4.85 13.00 1.16
CA GLY A 60 -5.92 13.97 0.94
C GLY A 60 -6.57 13.81 -0.43
N GLU A 61 -6.69 14.91 -1.14
CA GLU A 61 -7.31 14.92 -2.47
C GLU A 61 -6.28 14.78 -3.59
N GLU A 62 -5.02 14.54 -3.25
CA GLU A 62 -3.98 14.35 -4.26
C GLU A 62 -4.20 13.06 -5.01
N GLU A 63 -3.61 12.96 -6.20
CA GLU A 63 -3.71 11.73 -6.96
C GLU A 63 -2.98 10.59 -6.28
N PRO A 64 -3.52 9.36 -6.36
CA PRO A 64 -2.83 8.21 -5.77
C PRO A 64 -1.48 7.97 -6.42
N ILE A 65 -0.52 7.57 -5.62
CA ILE A 65 0.83 7.27 -6.07
C ILE A 65 1.04 5.77 -6.04
N PRO A 66 1.42 5.15 -7.16
CA PRO A 66 1.63 3.71 -7.18
C PRO A 66 2.86 3.32 -6.36
N LEU A 67 2.67 2.34 -5.47
CA LEU A 67 3.74 1.81 -4.65
C LEU A 67 4.18 0.44 -5.10
N TYR A 68 3.26 -0.37 -5.58
CA TYR A 68 3.53 -1.77 -5.85
C TYR A 68 2.50 -2.31 -6.83
N CYS A 69 2.97 -3.18 -7.72
CA CYS A 69 2.09 -3.87 -8.65
C CYS A 69 2.47 -5.34 -8.67
N ASP A 70 1.51 -6.20 -8.36
CA ASP A 70 1.69 -7.63 -8.44
C ASP A 70 0.98 -8.13 -9.70
N LYS A 71 1.77 -8.61 -10.66
CA LYS A 71 1.23 -9.02 -11.96
C LYS A 71 0.87 -10.50 -12.03
N GLY A 72 1.17 -11.25 -10.97
CA GLY A 72 0.86 -12.66 -10.94
C GLY A 72 2.04 -13.48 -10.44
N GLY A 73 1.82 -14.80 -10.32
CA GLY A 73 2.85 -15.68 -9.82
C GLY A 73 2.81 -15.83 -8.31
N LYS A 74 3.87 -16.39 -7.77
CA LYS A 74 3.94 -16.60 -6.33
C LYS A 74 4.22 -15.30 -5.62
N VAL A 75 3.50 -15.05 -4.53
CA VAL A 75 3.66 -13.86 -3.72
C VAL A 75 4.21 -14.26 -2.37
N ASN A 76 5.31 -13.63 -1.98
CA ASN A 76 5.90 -13.78 -0.67
C ASN A 76 5.61 -12.49 0.10
N MET A 77 4.95 -12.62 1.26
CA MET A 77 4.57 -11.45 2.04
C MET A 77 5.78 -10.60 2.41
N GLN A 78 6.92 -11.24 2.70
CA GLN A 78 8.13 -10.48 3.04
C GLN A 78 8.61 -9.62 1.89
N ASP A 79 8.51 -10.13 0.66
CA ASP A 79 8.90 -9.36 -0.51
C ASP A 79 7.98 -8.19 -0.74
N VAL A 80 6.67 -8.38 -0.51
CA VAL A 80 5.72 -7.28 -0.63
C VAL A 80 6.02 -6.22 0.42
N CYS A 81 6.25 -6.62 1.66
CA CYS A 81 6.58 -5.69 2.73
C CYS A 81 7.85 -4.89 2.40
N ALA A 82 8.87 -5.56 1.87
CA ALA A 82 10.11 -4.89 1.51
C ALA A 82 9.88 -3.89 0.38
N ALA A 83 9.08 -4.26 -0.63
CA ALA A 83 8.78 -3.36 -1.73
C ALA A 83 8.02 -2.13 -1.25
N LEU A 84 7.02 -2.33 -0.40
CA LEU A 84 6.26 -1.21 0.16
C LEU A 84 7.15 -0.31 1.01
N ARG A 85 7.99 -0.91 1.85
CA ARG A 85 8.91 -0.14 2.68
C ARG A 85 9.83 0.72 1.82
N ASN A 86 10.40 0.14 0.78
CA ASN A 86 11.34 0.86 -0.06
C ASN A 86 10.66 2.04 -0.76
N MET A 87 9.47 1.84 -1.28
CA MET A 87 8.74 2.92 -1.95
C MET A 87 8.32 4.01 -0.98
N MET A 88 7.84 3.63 0.21
CA MET A 88 7.46 4.64 1.20
C MET A 88 8.66 5.43 1.67
N PHE A 89 9.82 4.77 1.80
CA PHE A 89 11.03 5.46 2.17
C PHE A 89 11.41 6.51 1.12
N VAL A 90 11.32 6.14 -0.16
CA VAL A 90 11.58 7.09 -1.24
C VAL A 90 10.62 8.28 -1.16
N LEU A 91 9.33 7.99 -0.97
CA LEU A 91 8.33 9.06 -0.88
C LEU A 91 8.56 9.97 0.32
N SER A 92 9.19 9.47 1.39
CA SER A 92 9.43 10.28 2.58
C SER A 92 10.39 11.44 2.32
N PHE A 93 11.09 11.42 1.19
CA PHE A 93 11.97 12.53 0.81
C PHE A 93 11.27 13.57 -0.06
N HIS A 94 10.02 13.31 -0.46
CA HIS A 94 9.28 14.26 -1.27
C HIS A 94 8.72 15.38 -0.40
N PRO A 95 8.89 16.65 -0.80
CA PRO A 95 8.45 17.79 0.04
C PRO A 95 6.96 17.77 0.36
N LYS A 96 6.13 17.17 -0.48
CA LYS A 96 4.70 17.12 -0.23
C LYS A 96 4.32 16.22 0.94
N PHE A 97 5.18 15.29 1.33
CA PHE A 97 4.81 14.25 2.28
C PHE A 97 5.59 14.40 3.57
N LEU A 98 5.42 15.55 4.22
CA LEU A 98 6.13 15.81 5.47
C LEU A 98 5.80 14.80 6.55
N ALA A 99 4.57 14.28 6.56
CA ALA A 99 4.20 13.28 7.54
C ALA A 99 5.05 12.02 7.37
N LEU A 100 5.34 11.64 6.13
CA LEU A 100 6.19 10.47 5.88
C LEU A 100 7.63 10.73 6.30
N LYS A 101 8.10 11.96 6.10
CA LYS A 101 9.44 12.33 6.54
C LYS A 101 9.60 12.10 8.03
N GLN A 102 8.60 12.45 8.81
CA GLN A 102 8.64 12.30 10.25
C GLN A 102 8.56 10.85 10.69
N MET A 103 8.16 9.96 9.79
CA MET A 103 7.97 8.54 10.09
C MET A 103 9.03 7.65 9.45
N ARG A 104 10.15 8.23 9.01
CA ARG A 104 11.19 7.44 8.35
C ARG A 104 11.70 6.29 9.20
N ARG A 105 11.78 6.50 10.51
CA ARG A 105 12.24 5.43 11.41
C ARG A 105 11.27 4.26 11.36
N GLU A 106 9.97 4.56 11.47
CA GLU A 106 8.96 3.52 11.42
C GLU A 106 8.96 2.81 10.07
N ILE A 107 9.14 3.57 9.00
CA ILE A 107 9.20 2.99 7.65
C ILE A 107 10.38 2.03 7.56
N MET A 108 11.55 2.45 8.02
CA MET A 108 12.74 1.62 7.92
C MET A 108 12.66 0.37 8.76
N GLN A 109 11.90 0.39 9.84
CA GLN A 109 11.75 -0.76 10.73
C GLN A 109 10.63 -1.70 10.27
N PHE A 110 9.87 -1.31 9.27
CA PHE A 110 8.77 -2.14 8.80
C PHE A 110 9.27 -3.38 8.08
N SER A 111 8.70 -4.52 8.42
CA SER A 111 9.06 -5.77 7.76
C SER A 111 7.88 -6.73 7.73
#